data_4c7e972d7ea92b4b5f000d1076a5488a
#
_entry.id   4c7e972d7ea92b4b5f000d1076a5488a
#
_cell.length_a   1.000
_cell.length_b   1.000
_cell.length_c   1.000
_cell.angle_alpha   90.00
_cell.angle_beta   90.00
_cell.angle_gamma   90.00
#
_symmetry.space_group_name_H-M   'P 1'
#
loop_
_entity.id
_entity.type
_entity.pdbx_description
1 polymer ?
#
loop_
_entity_poly.entity_id
_entity_poly.type
_entity_poly.pdbx_seq_one_letter_code
_entity_poly.pdbx_strand_id
1 'polypeptide(L)'
;MISRYIELLLDYCSRFYDRQFITRNEVNKAILNKMDIALDDYIQSGQLKNGVLPSTKYCADILHLSPRYFSDLLKFETGKNLDEYFQLKRLEVAKEMLLGKGYTVSSVAEKLGYPSVQYFSNLFRKLVGVSPCEYRLSQN
;
A
#
# COMPACT_ATOMS: atom_id res chain seq x y z
N MET A 1 35.50 -27.30 -28.13
CA MET A 1 34.13 -26.91 -28.52
C MET A 1 33.06 -27.40 -27.58
N ILE A 2 33.12 -28.68 -27.19
CA ILE A 2 32.13 -29.22 -26.24
C ILE A 2 32.24 -28.55 -24.88
N SER A 3 33.45 -28.27 -24.38
CA SER A 3 33.69 -27.60 -23.13
C SER A 3 33.14 -26.18 -23.11
N ARG A 4 33.23 -25.50 -24.25
CA ARG A 4 32.71 -24.14 -24.40
C ARG A 4 31.18 -24.11 -24.35
N TYR A 5 30.55 -25.14 -24.89
CA TYR A 5 29.09 -25.28 -24.82
C TYR A 5 28.63 -25.56 -23.41
N ILE A 6 29.35 -26.38 -22.67
CA ILE A 6 29.05 -26.70 -21.28
C ILE A 6 29.23 -25.45 -20.39
N GLU A 7 30.30 -24.70 -20.62
CA GLU A 7 30.55 -23.44 -19.89
C GLU A 7 29.46 -22.43 -20.16
N LEU A 8 29.02 -22.29 -21.41
CA LEU A 8 27.92 -21.39 -21.76
C LEU A 8 26.60 -21.81 -21.09
N LEU A 9 26.34 -23.10 -21.03
CA LEU A 9 25.13 -23.64 -20.42
C LEU A 9 25.13 -23.43 -18.90
N LEU A 10 26.27 -23.69 -18.25
CA LEU A 10 26.45 -23.48 -16.84
C LEU A 10 26.34 -21.98 -16.48
N ASP A 11 26.95 -21.13 -17.27
CA ASP A 11 26.91 -19.69 -17.11
C ASP A 11 25.48 -19.19 -17.30
N TYR A 12 24.75 -19.71 -18.27
CA TYR A 12 23.36 -19.38 -18.51
C TYR A 12 22.48 -19.84 -17.36
N CYS A 13 22.68 -21.04 -16.83
CA CYS A 13 21.93 -21.52 -15.67
C CYS A 13 22.20 -20.68 -14.42
N SER A 14 23.45 -20.30 -14.19
CA SER A 14 23.83 -19.45 -13.06
C SER A 14 23.16 -18.08 -13.17
N ARG A 15 23.19 -17.46 -14.33
CA ARG A 15 22.54 -16.18 -14.58
C ARG A 15 21.03 -16.29 -14.47
N PHE A 16 20.46 -17.42 -14.89
CA PHE A 16 19.03 -17.66 -14.77
C PHE A 16 18.62 -17.74 -13.29
N TYR A 17 19.43 -18.41 -12.46
CA TYR A 17 19.19 -18.49 -11.01
C TYR A 17 19.28 -17.12 -10.36
N ASP A 18 20.33 -16.37 -10.67
CA ASP A 18 20.49 -15.01 -10.15
C ASP A 18 19.35 -14.11 -10.62
N ARG A 19 18.95 -14.21 -11.87
CA ARG A 19 17.82 -13.48 -12.43
C ARG A 19 16.51 -13.87 -11.75
N GLN A 20 16.30 -15.15 -11.50
CA GLN A 20 15.09 -15.59 -10.83
C GLN A 20 14.96 -15.01 -9.43
N PHE A 21 16.07 -14.97 -8.71
CA PHE A 21 16.09 -14.41 -7.36
C PHE A 21 15.85 -12.89 -7.38
N ILE A 22 16.56 -12.18 -8.25
CA ILE A 22 16.38 -10.73 -8.43
C ILE A 22 15.01 -10.44 -9.01
N THR A 23 14.56 -11.20 -10.00
CA THR A 23 13.26 -11.01 -10.66
C THR A 23 12.11 -11.23 -9.69
N ARG A 24 12.22 -12.21 -8.79
CA ARG A 24 11.18 -12.45 -7.78
C ARG A 24 11.02 -11.25 -6.86
N ASN A 25 12.14 -10.68 -6.41
CA ASN A 25 12.13 -9.49 -5.58
C ASN A 25 11.56 -8.29 -6.34
N GLU A 26 11.95 -8.14 -7.60
CA GLU A 26 11.43 -7.08 -8.48
C GLU A 26 9.95 -7.26 -8.78
N VAL A 27 9.52 -8.50 -9.03
CA VAL A 27 8.10 -8.81 -9.28
C VAL A 27 7.27 -8.49 -8.03
N ASN A 28 7.76 -8.86 -6.85
CA ASN A 28 7.06 -8.56 -5.61
C ASN A 28 6.94 -7.06 -5.38
N LYS A 29 8.01 -6.31 -5.63
CA LYS A 29 7.99 -4.84 -5.55
C LYS A 29 7.02 -4.24 -6.56
N ALA A 30 7.00 -4.76 -7.78
CA ALA A 30 6.10 -4.30 -8.82
C ALA A 30 4.63 -4.55 -8.43
N ILE A 31 4.36 -5.71 -7.84
CA ILE A 31 3.02 -6.05 -7.35
C ILE A 31 2.60 -5.08 -6.24
N LEU A 32 3.49 -4.81 -5.28
CA LEU A 32 3.20 -3.87 -4.21
C LEU A 32 2.99 -2.44 -4.73
N ASN A 33 3.76 -2.02 -5.73
CA ASN A 33 3.58 -0.71 -6.36
C ASN A 33 2.22 -0.63 -7.06
N LYS A 34 1.81 -1.67 -7.77
CA LYS A 34 0.49 -1.73 -8.39
C LYS A 34 -0.61 -1.69 -7.34
N MET A 35 -0.41 -2.38 -6.24
CA MET A 35 -1.35 -2.36 -5.11
C MET A 35 -1.48 -0.94 -4.55
N ASP A 36 -0.36 -0.26 -4.34
CA ASP A 36 -0.35 1.12 -3.83
C ASP A 36 -1.13 2.05 -4.77
N ILE A 37 -0.89 1.94 -6.06
CA ILE A 37 -1.61 2.73 -7.07
C ILE A 37 -3.10 2.42 -7.02
N ALA A 38 -3.46 1.14 -6.94
CA ALA A 38 -4.86 0.72 -6.88
C ALA A 38 -5.54 1.24 -5.61
N LEU A 39 -4.84 1.24 -4.48
CA LEU A 39 -5.38 1.77 -3.23
C LEU A 39 -5.53 3.29 -3.28
N ASP A 40 -4.57 4.00 -3.88
CA ASP A 40 -4.68 5.44 -4.09
C ASP A 40 -5.89 5.76 -4.96
N ASP A 41 -6.07 5.05 -6.06
CA ASP A 41 -7.22 5.21 -6.95
C ASP A 41 -8.53 4.92 -6.20
N TYR A 42 -8.54 3.91 -5.36
CA TYR A 42 -9.70 3.57 -4.54
C TYR A 42 -10.07 4.73 -3.61
N ILE A 43 -9.06 5.30 -2.96
CA ILE A 43 -9.27 6.45 -2.07
C ILE A 43 -9.80 7.64 -2.85
N GLN A 44 -9.25 7.92 -4.03
CA GLN A 44 -9.67 9.04 -4.85
C GLN A 44 -11.05 8.84 -5.48
N SER A 45 -11.49 7.60 -5.64
CA SER A 45 -12.79 7.29 -6.24
C SER A 45 -13.98 7.72 -5.39
N GLY A 46 -13.76 7.98 -4.10
CA GLY A 46 -14.82 8.38 -3.19
C GLY A 46 -15.63 7.23 -2.59
N GLN A 47 -15.27 5.98 -2.87
CA GLN A 47 -15.97 4.83 -2.30
C GLN A 47 -15.86 4.77 -0.79
N LEU A 48 -14.80 5.33 -0.22
CA LEU A 48 -14.63 5.38 1.23
C LEU A 48 -15.71 6.21 1.93
N LYS A 49 -16.28 7.21 1.26
CA LYS A 49 -17.38 8.00 1.82
C LYS A 49 -18.60 7.14 2.16
N ASN A 50 -18.77 6.05 1.40
CA ASN A 50 -19.88 5.13 1.62
C ASN A 50 -19.56 4.06 2.67
N GLY A 51 -18.38 4.15 3.29
CA GLY A 51 -17.95 3.18 4.30
C GLY A 51 -17.47 1.86 3.73
N VAL A 52 -17.26 1.79 2.42
CA VAL A 52 -16.81 0.55 1.76
C VAL A 52 -15.29 0.54 1.73
N LEU A 53 -14.70 -0.45 2.40
CA LEU A 53 -13.25 -0.65 2.41
C LEU A 53 -12.84 -1.64 1.32
N PRO A 54 -11.62 -1.51 0.76
CA PRO A 54 -11.16 -2.49 -0.23
C PRO A 54 -10.97 -3.85 0.42
N SER A 55 -11.47 -4.89 -0.24
CA SER A 55 -11.34 -6.26 0.24
C SER A 55 -10.08 -6.90 -0.31
N THR A 56 -9.65 -7.99 0.34
CA THR A 56 -8.55 -8.81 -0.16
C THR A 56 -8.84 -9.31 -1.57
N LYS A 57 -10.09 -9.72 -1.81
CA LYS A 57 -10.52 -10.19 -3.12
C LYS A 57 -10.41 -9.09 -4.18
N TYR A 58 -10.82 -7.87 -3.85
CA TYR A 58 -10.75 -6.74 -4.76
C TYR A 58 -9.30 -6.49 -5.20
N CYS A 59 -8.38 -6.41 -4.24
CA CYS A 59 -6.98 -6.18 -4.54
C CYS A 59 -6.35 -7.34 -5.32
N ALA A 60 -6.67 -8.56 -4.94
CA ALA A 60 -6.17 -9.75 -5.61
C ALA A 60 -6.65 -9.82 -7.07
N ASP A 61 -7.91 -9.48 -7.32
CA ASP A 61 -8.48 -9.47 -8.67
C ASP A 61 -7.76 -8.45 -9.56
N ILE A 62 -7.49 -7.25 -9.04
CA ILE A 62 -6.77 -6.21 -9.79
C ILE A 62 -5.36 -6.69 -10.14
N LEU A 63 -4.72 -7.39 -9.23
CA LEU A 63 -3.35 -7.86 -9.41
C LEU A 63 -3.26 -9.21 -10.12
N HIS A 64 -4.41 -9.80 -10.47
CA HIS A 64 -4.50 -11.12 -11.10
C HIS A 64 -3.85 -12.22 -10.25
N LEU A 65 -4.07 -12.14 -8.93
CA LEU A 65 -3.55 -13.10 -7.96
C LEU A 65 -4.71 -13.73 -7.21
N SER A 66 -4.47 -14.92 -6.63
CA SER A 66 -5.44 -15.48 -5.70
C SER A 66 -5.44 -14.67 -4.40
N PRO A 67 -6.58 -14.57 -3.70
CA PRO A 67 -6.62 -13.84 -2.43
C PRO A 67 -5.61 -14.35 -1.41
N ARG A 68 -5.42 -15.67 -1.35
CA ARG A 68 -4.48 -16.28 -0.42
C ARG A 68 -3.03 -15.90 -0.75
N TYR A 69 -2.68 -15.99 -2.03
CA TYR A 69 -1.32 -15.62 -2.47
C TYR A 69 -1.04 -14.15 -2.18
N PHE A 70 -2.02 -13.29 -2.48
CA PHE A 70 -1.90 -11.86 -2.22
C PHE A 70 -1.71 -11.58 -0.72
N SER A 71 -2.52 -12.22 0.14
CA SER A 71 -2.42 -12.04 1.59
C SER A 71 -1.07 -12.49 2.11
N ASP A 72 -0.58 -13.64 1.65
CA ASP A 72 0.71 -14.18 2.05
C ASP A 72 1.85 -13.27 1.60
N LEU A 73 1.78 -12.78 0.36
CA LEU A 73 2.77 -11.87 -0.19
C LEU A 73 2.83 -10.57 0.60
N LEU A 74 1.68 -9.99 0.88
CA LEU A 74 1.59 -8.74 1.63
C LEU A 74 2.16 -8.90 3.03
N LYS A 75 1.80 -9.97 3.70
CA LYS A 75 2.30 -10.25 5.05
C LYS A 75 3.80 -10.50 5.05
N PHE A 76 4.30 -11.22 4.04
CA PHE A 76 5.73 -11.50 3.93
C PHE A 76 6.53 -10.22 3.69
N GLU A 77 6.07 -9.35 2.78
CA GLU A 77 6.81 -8.15 2.38
C GLU A 77 6.65 -7.00 3.38
N THR A 78 5.48 -6.84 4.00
CA THR A 78 5.20 -5.70 4.87
C THR A 78 5.05 -6.07 6.34
N GLY A 79 4.83 -7.36 6.64
CA GLY A 79 4.53 -7.81 7.99
C GLY A 79 3.12 -7.48 8.45
N LYS A 80 2.27 -6.96 7.57
CA LYS A 80 0.93 -6.49 7.90
C LYS A 80 -0.11 -7.15 7.01
N ASN A 81 -1.35 -7.24 7.52
CA ASN A 81 -2.47 -7.64 6.69
C ASN A 81 -2.99 -6.43 5.91
N LEU A 82 -3.97 -6.66 5.03
CA LEU A 82 -4.50 -5.59 4.18
C LEU A 82 -5.15 -4.48 4.99
N ASP A 83 -5.89 -4.83 6.03
CA ASP A 83 -6.58 -3.84 6.86
C ASP A 83 -5.58 -2.91 7.54
N GLU A 84 -4.53 -3.46 8.13
CA GLU A 84 -3.48 -2.67 8.77
C GLU A 84 -2.73 -1.81 7.75
N TYR A 85 -2.39 -2.40 6.61
CA TYR A 85 -1.67 -1.69 5.56
C TYR A 85 -2.52 -0.55 5.00
N PHE A 86 -3.79 -0.82 4.73
CA PHE A 86 -4.70 0.19 4.20
C PHE A 86 -4.94 1.31 5.20
N GLN A 87 -5.03 0.98 6.49
CA GLN A 87 -5.19 1.98 7.53
C GLN A 87 -4.01 2.95 7.57
N LEU A 88 -2.78 2.44 7.46
CA LEU A 88 -1.59 3.28 7.42
C LEU A 88 -1.54 4.13 6.15
N LYS A 89 -1.92 3.55 5.02
CA LYS A 89 -1.97 4.29 3.76
C LYS A 89 -3.01 5.40 3.80
N ARG A 90 -4.17 5.10 4.33
CA ARG A 90 -5.24 6.10 4.50
C ARG A 90 -4.77 7.24 5.41
N LEU A 91 -4.01 6.91 6.46
CA LEU A 91 -3.44 7.89 7.35
C LEU A 91 -2.43 8.79 6.65
N GLU A 92 -1.58 8.24 5.80
CA GLU A 92 -0.61 9.02 5.02
C GLU A 92 -1.30 9.98 4.07
N VAL A 93 -2.37 9.54 3.41
CA VAL A 93 -3.18 10.41 2.56
C VAL A 93 -3.82 11.51 3.40
N ALA A 94 -4.28 11.18 4.60
CA ALA A 94 -4.82 12.19 5.53
C ALA A 94 -3.79 13.25 5.87
N LYS A 95 -2.54 12.85 6.12
CA LYS A 95 -1.46 13.80 6.40
C LYS A 95 -1.24 14.76 5.23
N GLU A 96 -1.20 14.24 4.01
CA GLU A 96 -1.05 15.04 2.81
C GLU A 96 -2.21 16.03 2.64
N MET A 97 -3.43 15.56 2.85
CA MET A 97 -4.61 16.41 2.76
C MET A 97 -4.62 17.51 3.81
N LEU A 98 -4.18 17.21 5.02
CA LEU A 98 -4.10 18.20 6.10
C LEU A 98 -3.09 19.30 5.80
N LEU A 99 -2.01 18.97 5.11
CA LEU A 99 -1.00 19.95 4.71
C LEU A 99 -1.44 20.76 3.50
N GLY A 100 -2.38 20.23 2.71
CA GLY A 100 -2.92 20.91 1.55
C GLY A 100 -3.90 22.02 1.96
N LYS A 101 -4.09 22.96 1.04
CA LYS A 101 -5.05 24.04 1.23
C LYS A 101 -6.45 23.57 0.82
N GLY A 102 -7.46 23.97 1.59
CA GLY A 102 -8.84 23.71 1.23
C GLY A 102 -9.51 22.53 1.94
N TYR A 103 -8.78 21.81 2.79
CA TYR A 103 -9.36 20.72 3.56
C TYR A 103 -9.40 21.07 5.04
N THR A 104 -10.56 20.86 5.66
CA THR A 104 -10.69 20.91 7.11
C THR A 104 -10.47 19.51 7.68
N VAL A 105 -10.21 19.41 8.98
CA VAL A 105 -10.09 18.11 9.64
C VAL A 105 -11.37 17.29 9.42
N SER A 106 -12.51 17.94 9.49
CA SER A 106 -13.82 17.31 9.27
C SER A 106 -13.96 16.77 7.84
N SER A 107 -13.56 17.54 6.84
CA SER A 107 -13.66 17.12 5.44
C SER A 107 -12.69 15.98 5.11
N VAL A 108 -11.52 15.98 5.73
CA VAL A 108 -10.56 14.87 5.57
C VAL A 108 -11.15 13.58 6.14
N ALA A 109 -11.71 13.66 7.36
CA ALA A 109 -12.32 12.48 7.99
C ALA A 109 -13.46 11.92 7.14
N GLU A 110 -14.31 12.80 6.62
CA GLU A 110 -15.44 12.41 5.78
C GLU A 110 -14.98 11.80 4.47
N LYS A 111 -14.05 12.44 3.78
CA LYS A 111 -13.57 11.98 2.48
C LYS A 111 -12.88 10.63 2.57
N LEU A 112 -12.19 10.37 3.67
CA LEU A 112 -11.49 9.11 3.87
C LEU A 112 -12.36 8.02 4.51
N GLY A 113 -13.64 8.31 4.77
CA GLY A 113 -14.60 7.32 5.23
C GLY A 113 -14.49 6.94 6.70
N TYR A 114 -13.94 7.82 7.51
CA TYR A 114 -13.93 7.59 8.95
C TYR A 114 -15.34 7.79 9.54
N PRO A 115 -15.71 7.02 10.56
CA PRO A 115 -17.05 7.11 11.13
C PRO A 115 -17.40 8.49 11.71
N SER A 116 -16.40 9.19 12.26
CA SER A 116 -16.59 10.52 12.81
C SER A 116 -15.26 11.27 12.84
N VAL A 117 -15.33 12.59 12.97
CA VAL A 117 -14.14 13.43 13.15
C VAL A 117 -13.39 13.04 14.42
N GLN A 118 -14.12 12.73 15.47
CA GLN A 118 -13.54 12.35 16.76
C GLN A 118 -12.79 11.03 16.64
N TYR A 119 -13.36 10.04 15.95
CA TYR A 119 -12.68 8.76 15.69
C TYR A 119 -11.38 8.99 14.92
N PHE A 120 -11.44 9.79 13.87
CA PHE A 120 -10.27 10.14 13.07
C PHE A 120 -9.20 10.82 13.91
N SER A 121 -9.59 11.83 14.71
CA SER A 121 -8.65 12.58 15.53
C SER A 121 -7.97 11.70 16.58
N ASN A 122 -8.73 10.81 17.21
CA ASN A 122 -8.19 9.88 18.20
C ASN A 122 -7.22 8.90 17.57
N LEU A 123 -7.59 8.34 16.42
CA LEU A 123 -6.74 7.41 15.69
C LEU A 123 -5.46 8.10 15.22
N PHE A 124 -5.57 9.29 14.66
CA PHE A 124 -4.44 10.08 14.19
C PHE A 124 -3.48 10.36 15.33
N ARG A 125 -4.00 10.82 16.46
CA ARG A 125 -3.19 11.10 17.65
C ARG A 125 -2.50 9.86 18.17
N LYS A 126 -3.19 8.71 18.15
CA LYS A 126 -2.63 7.44 18.60
C LYS A 126 -1.45 6.99 17.71
N LEU A 127 -1.58 7.13 16.40
CA LEU A 127 -0.59 6.63 15.44
C LEU A 127 0.50 7.66 15.11
N VAL A 128 0.18 8.93 15.09
CA VAL A 128 1.12 9.98 14.73
C VAL A 128 1.75 10.64 15.96
N GLY A 129 1.03 10.66 17.08
CA GLY A 129 1.50 11.27 18.33
C GLY A 129 0.97 12.66 18.61
N VAL A 130 0.38 13.31 17.61
CA VAL A 130 -0.24 14.64 17.76
C VAL A 130 -1.60 14.63 17.08
N SER A 131 -2.46 15.59 17.46
CA SER A 131 -3.77 15.71 16.84
C SER A 131 -3.65 16.22 15.39
N PRO A 132 -4.66 16.01 14.54
CA PRO A 132 -4.63 16.54 13.18
C PRO A 132 -4.43 18.04 13.11
N CYS A 133 -5.06 18.78 14.03
CA CYS A 133 -4.91 20.24 14.09
C CYS A 133 -3.49 20.63 14.47
N GLU A 134 -2.91 19.97 15.46
CA GLU A 134 -1.53 20.21 15.87
C GLU A 134 -0.55 19.86 14.76
N TYR A 135 -0.79 18.77 14.06
CA TYR A 135 0.04 18.36 12.93
C TYR A 135 0.03 19.41 11.83
N ARG A 136 -1.14 19.92 11.49
CA ARG A 136 -1.30 20.97 10.48
C ARG A 136 -0.54 22.25 10.85
N LEU A 137 -0.64 22.65 12.11
CA LEU A 137 0.03 23.86 12.60
C LEU A 137 1.54 23.67 12.69
N SER A 138 2.01 22.49 13.06
CA SER A 138 3.44 22.23 13.22
C SER A 138 4.19 22.19 11.89
N GLN A 139 3.50 21.87 10.79
CA GLN A 139 4.11 21.77 9.46
C GLN A 139 4.02 23.08 8.67
N ASN A 140 3.22 24.01 9.13
CA ASN A 140 3.14 25.37 8.60
C ASN A 140 4.14 26.28 9.37
#